data_064337f4131cd33243107f2ca799fc4b
#
_entry.id   064337f4131cd33243107f2ca799fc4b
#
_cell.length_a   1.000
_cell.length_b   1.000
_cell.length_c   1.000
_cell.angle_alpha   90.00
_cell.angle_beta   90.00
_cell.angle_gamma   90.00
#
_symmetry.space_group_name_H-M   'P 1'
#
loop_
_entity.id
_entity.type
_entity.pdbx_description
1 polymer ?
#
loop_
_entity_poly.entity_id
_entity_poly.type
_entity_poly.pdbx_seq_one_letter_code
_entity_poly.pdbx_strand_id
1 'polypeptide(L)'
;MIILLTLFTFILDITFNLYINIKLLYPMFTISFLIILYFLIKNKNNYLLYSIVLGFIYDLIYSNIFINTILFLIISLIIKNIFNKNISIYKIIFALLTIIFIYDLSLFLYVVIVNKYLYSINIFINKYISSLIINFIYIIIFCRKKYYKKY
;
A
#
# COMPACT_ATOMS: atom_id res chain seq x y z
N MET A 1 -10.28 6.60 15.74
CA MET A 1 -9.87 7.27 14.50
C MET A 1 -9.06 6.33 13.58
N ILE A 2 -7.97 5.68 14.04
CA ILE A 2 -7.17 4.77 13.21
C ILE A 2 -8.03 3.62 12.65
N ILE A 3 -8.79 2.93 13.50
CA ILE A 3 -9.65 1.81 13.10
C ILE A 3 -10.67 2.23 12.03
N LEU A 4 -11.32 3.38 12.18
CA LEU A 4 -12.25 3.88 11.17
C LEU A 4 -11.59 4.18 9.83
N LEU A 5 -10.37 4.74 9.86
CA LEU A 5 -9.60 4.98 8.64
C LEU A 5 -9.16 3.68 7.98
N THR A 6 -8.76 2.68 8.75
CA THR A 6 -8.41 1.36 8.20
C THR A 6 -9.61 0.67 7.56
N LEU A 7 -10.76 0.67 8.23
CA LEU A 7 -11.99 0.11 7.65
C LEU A 7 -12.38 0.84 6.36
N PHE A 8 -12.29 2.16 6.35
CA PHE A 8 -12.57 2.96 5.16
C PHE A 8 -11.64 2.59 3.98
N THR A 9 -10.33 2.43 4.23
CA THR A 9 -9.38 2.04 3.17
C THR A 9 -9.64 0.63 2.65
N PHE A 10 -9.99 -0.32 3.52
CA PHE A 10 -10.39 -1.67 3.12
C PHE A 10 -11.66 -1.67 2.26
N ILE A 11 -12.68 -0.91 2.67
CA ILE A 11 -13.91 -0.77 1.90
C ILE A 11 -13.60 -0.19 0.52
N LEU A 12 -12.74 0.83 0.43
CA LEU A 12 -12.31 1.39 -0.84
C LEU A 12 -11.62 0.33 -1.72
N ASP A 13 -10.65 -0.42 -1.18
CA ASP A 13 -9.96 -1.46 -1.95
C ASP A 13 -10.92 -2.54 -2.44
N ILE A 14 -11.83 -3.00 -1.58
CA ILE A 14 -12.83 -4.03 -1.95
C ILE A 14 -13.78 -3.49 -3.00
N THR A 15 -14.34 -2.30 -2.82
CA THR A 15 -15.29 -1.72 -3.77
C THR A 15 -14.66 -1.47 -5.13
N PHE A 16 -13.44 -0.94 -5.18
CA PHE A 16 -12.74 -0.72 -6.45
C PHE A 16 -12.38 -2.03 -7.14
N ASN A 17 -11.92 -3.04 -6.41
CA ASN A 17 -11.53 -4.32 -6.99
C ASN A 17 -12.71 -5.17 -7.44
N LEU A 18 -13.85 -5.13 -6.74
CA LEU A 18 -15.02 -5.94 -7.06
C LEU A 18 -16.00 -5.27 -8.04
N TYR A 19 -16.26 -3.97 -7.89
CA TYR A 19 -17.33 -3.29 -8.61
C TYR A 19 -16.83 -2.45 -9.78
N ILE A 20 -15.64 -1.87 -9.66
CA ILE A 20 -15.07 -1.04 -10.71
C ILE A 20 -14.06 -1.87 -11.50
N ASN A 21 -14.49 -2.98 -12.08
CA ASN A 21 -13.66 -3.90 -12.87
C ASN A 21 -13.09 -3.21 -14.14
N ILE A 22 -12.53 -2.01 -13.96
CA ILE A 22 -11.79 -1.28 -14.98
C ILE A 22 -10.44 -1.96 -15.06
N LYS A 23 -10.24 -2.78 -16.09
CA LYS A 23 -8.99 -3.53 -16.38
C LYS A 23 -7.70 -2.69 -16.28
N LEU A 24 -7.81 -1.38 -16.15
CA LEU A 24 -6.72 -0.40 -16.10
C LEU A 24 -6.48 0.22 -14.72
N LEU A 25 -7.41 0.12 -13.78
CA LEU A 25 -7.31 0.80 -12.49
C LEU A 25 -7.19 -0.21 -11.35
N TYR A 26 -6.00 -0.35 -10.80
CA TYR A 26 -5.73 -1.19 -9.63
C TYR A 26 -5.34 -0.31 -8.44
N PRO A 27 -6.29 0.25 -7.71
CA PRO A 27 -5.99 0.99 -6.51
C PRO A 27 -5.46 0.05 -5.44
N MET A 28 -4.44 0.49 -4.73
CA MET A 28 -3.82 -0.22 -3.61
C MET A 28 -3.85 0.71 -2.38
N PHE A 29 -5.04 1.17 -2.02
CA PHE A 29 -5.23 2.15 -0.95
C PHE A 29 -4.70 1.64 0.38
N THR A 30 -4.90 0.37 0.70
CA THR A 30 -4.43 -0.23 1.95
C THR A 30 -2.90 -0.18 2.05
N ILE A 31 -2.18 -0.41 0.95
CA ILE A 31 -0.72 -0.35 0.93
C ILE A 31 -0.24 1.09 1.11
N SER A 32 -0.84 2.02 0.40
CA SER A 32 -0.54 3.44 0.54
C SER A 32 -0.92 3.98 1.92
N PHE A 33 -1.94 3.40 2.54
CA PHE A 33 -2.34 3.71 3.91
C PHE A 33 -1.25 3.38 4.94
N LEU A 34 -0.36 2.43 4.67
CA LEU A 34 0.79 2.16 5.56
C LEU A 34 1.68 3.40 5.74
N ILE A 35 1.81 4.27 4.72
CA ILE A 35 2.52 5.54 4.86
C ILE A 35 1.77 6.46 5.83
N ILE A 36 0.45 6.58 5.67
CA ILE A 36 -0.39 7.41 6.54
C ILE A 36 -0.36 6.88 7.98
N LEU A 37 -0.44 5.56 8.13
CA LEU A 37 -0.39 4.86 9.40
C LEU A 37 0.92 5.14 10.16
N TYR A 38 2.05 5.20 9.45
CA TYR A 38 3.34 5.56 10.01
C TYR A 38 3.33 6.95 10.70
N PHE A 39 2.57 7.90 10.16
CA PHE A 39 2.43 9.24 10.75
C PHE A 39 1.39 9.30 11.87
N LEU A 40 0.42 8.39 11.88
CA LEU A 40 -0.63 8.34 12.90
C LEU A 40 -0.16 7.65 14.18
N ILE A 41 0.71 6.66 14.08
CA ILE A 41 1.20 5.86 15.20
C ILE A 41 2.53 6.40 15.69
N LYS A 42 2.57 6.90 16.93
CA LYS A 42 3.79 7.42 17.55
C LYS A 42 4.82 6.33 17.84
N ASN A 43 4.38 5.20 18.39
CA ASN A 43 5.26 4.08 18.70
C ASN A 43 5.50 3.21 17.46
N LYS A 44 6.76 3.14 17.01
CA LYS A 44 7.13 2.44 15.78
C LYS A 44 7.05 0.91 15.88
N ASN A 45 7.09 0.35 17.07
CA ASN A 45 6.85 -1.09 17.25
C ASN A 45 5.35 -1.40 17.07
N ASN A 46 4.48 -0.57 17.62
CA ASN A 46 3.04 -0.70 17.41
C ASN A 46 2.67 -0.53 15.93
N TYR A 47 3.36 0.37 15.21
CA TYR A 47 3.18 0.53 13.77
C TYR A 47 3.45 -0.78 13.01
N LEU A 48 4.55 -1.48 13.34
CA LEU A 48 4.89 -2.77 12.71
C LEU A 48 3.85 -3.85 13.06
N LEU A 49 3.39 -3.91 14.30
CA LEU A 49 2.32 -4.84 14.70
C LEU A 49 1.03 -4.57 13.92
N TYR A 50 0.61 -3.31 13.82
CA TYR A 50 -0.57 -2.95 13.02
C TYR A 50 -0.43 -3.34 11.55
N SER A 51 0.75 -3.19 10.96
CA SER A 51 0.98 -3.59 9.56
C SER A 51 0.86 -5.10 9.35
N ILE A 52 1.35 -5.91 10.30
CA ILE A 52 1.20 -7.38 10.28
C ILE A 52 -0.29 -7.75 10.36
N VAL A 53 -1.03 -7.16 11.31
CA VAL A 53 -2.47 -7.42 11.48
C VAL A 53 -3.24 -7.04 10.22
N LEU A 54 -2.92 -5.88 9.61
CA LEU A 54 -3.54 -5.46 8.35
C LEU A 54 -3.25 -6.43 7.20
N GLY A 55 -2.00 -6.88 7.08
CA GLY A 55 -1.62 -7.87 6.08
C GLY A 55 -2.35 -9.20 6.28
N PHE A 56 -2.49 -9.65 7.53
CA PHE A 56 -3.22 -10.86 7.86
C PHE A 56 -4.72 -10.77 7.51
N ILE A 57 -5.37 -9.64 7.82
CA ILE A 57 -6.76 -9.41 7.42
C ILE A 57 -6.89 -9.40 5.89
N TYR A 58 -5.92 -8.80 5.20
CA TYR A 58 -5.88 -8.76 3.75
C TYR A 58 -5.75 -10.17 3.14
N ASP A 59 -4.90 -11.04 3.74
CA ASP A 59 -4.77 -12.44 3.34
C ASP A 59 -6.07 -13.22 3.56
N LEU A 60 -6.79 -12.99 4.65
CA LEU A 60 -8.09 -13.62 4.91
C LEU A 60 -9.15 -13.23 3.87
N ILE A 61 -9.16 -11.97 3.43
CA ILE A 61 -10.13 -11.48 2.43
C ILE A 61 -9.83 -12.03 1.04
N TYR A 62 -8.56 -12.06 0.66
CA TYR A 62 -8.13 -12.45 -0.70
C TYR A 62 -7.65 -13.91 -0.80
N SER A 63 -7.82 -14.71 0.27
CA SER A 63 -7.45 -16.14 0.32
C SER A 63 -6.00 -16.43 -0.04
N ASN A 64 -5.10 -15.50 0.28
CA ASN A 64 -3.67 -15.63 0.02
C ASN A 64 -2.96 -16.22 1.25
N ILE A 65 -2.07 -17.18 1.05
CA ILE A 65 -1.34 -17.86 2.12
C ILE A 65 -0.25 -16.92 2.67
N PHE A 66 -0.57 -16.06 3.64
CA PHE A 66 0.34 -15.17 4.39
C PHE A 66 1.26 -14.28 3.55
N ILE A 67 1.03 -14.15 2.24
CA ILE A 67 1.87 -13.37 1.33
C ILE A 67 1.76 -11.88 1.66
N ASN A 68 0.54 -11.37 1.81
CA ASN A 68 0.32 -9.97 2.11
C ASN A 68 0.79 -9.62 3.52
N THR A 69 0.68 -10.55 4.48
CA THR A 69 1.21 -10.38 5.83
C THR A 69 2.72 -10.12 5.80
N ILE A 70 3.48 -10.93 5.07
CA ILE A 70 4.93 -10.78 4.91
C ILE A 70 5.26 -9.50 4.15
N LEU A 71 4.58 -9.23 3.06
CA LEU A 71 4.80 -8.03 2.24
C LEU A 71 4.52 -6.74 3.02
N PHE A 72 3.44 -6.68 3.80
CA PHE A 72 3.11 -5.50 4.61
C PHE A 72 4.14 -5.26 5.69
N LEU A 73 4.70 -6.31 6.29
CA LEU A 73 5.81 -6.18 7.23
C LEU A 73 7.05 -5.62 6.55
N ILE A 74 7.48 -6.18 5.41
CA ILE A 74 8.64 -5.71 4.65
C ILE A 74 8.45 -4.25 4.22
N ILE A 75 7.31 -3.91 3.65
CA ILE A 75 6.97 -2.55 3.25
C ILE A 75 7.04 -1.59 4.44
N SER A 76 6.52 -1.99 5.59
CA SER A 76 6.53 -1.16 6.80
C SER A 76 7.94 -0.93 7.35
N LEU A 77 8.82 -1.90 7.24
CA LEU A 77 10.24 -1.75 7.58
C LEU A 77 10.92 -0.75 6.64
N ILE A 78 10.63 -0.82 5.35
CA ILE A 78 11.15 0.11 4.33
C ILE A 78 10.67 1.54 4.62
N ILE A 79 9.37 1.72 4.89
CA ILE A 79 8.79 3.01 5.27
C ILE A 79 9.47 3.57 6.51
N LYS A 80 9.66 2.74 7.55
CA LYS A 80 10.35 3.12 8.78
C LYS A 80 11.77 3.62 8.48
N ASN A 81 12.50 2.95 7.61
CA ASN A 81 13.87 3.33 7.24
C ASN A 81 13.92 4.65 6.44
N ILE A 82 13.00 4.84 5.48
CA ILE A 82 12.94 6.07 4.67
C ILE A 82 12.66 7.30 5.55
N PHE A 83 11.77 7.17 6.54
CA PHE A 83 11.35 8.29 7.39
C PHE A 83 12.13 8.44 8.70
N ASN A 84 13.19 7.66 8.91
CA ASN A 84 13.91 7.63 10.20
C ASN A 84 14.51 8.99 10.61
N LYS A 85 15.03 9.77 9.66
CA LYS A 85 15.75 11.01 9.98
C LYS A 85 14.93 12.28 9.84
N ASN A 86 14.20 12.43 8.75
CA ASN A 86 13.40 13.64 8.46
C ASN A 86 12.21 13.30 7.58
N ILE A 87 11.11 14.03 7.74
CA ILE A 87 9.92 13.88 6.92
C ILE A 87 9.94 15.01 5.89
N SER A 88 10.00 14.67 4.60
CA SER A 88 9.87 15.60 3.49
C SER A 88 8.89 15.06 2.46
N ILE A 89 8.33 15.95 1.65
CA ILE A 89 7.39 15.56 0.60
C ILE A 89 8.05 14.63 -0.42
N TYR A 90 9.33 14.86 -0.73
CA TYR A 90 10.11 14.00 -1.62
C TYR A 90 10.25 12.57 -1.09
N LYS A 91 10.42 12.41 0.22
CA LYS A 91 10.46 11.09 0.86
C LYS A 91 9.11 10.38 0.83
N ILE A 92 8.01 11.11 0.91
CA ILE A 92 6.67 10.53 0.79
C ILE A 92 6.46 10.01 -0.64
N ILE A 93 6.83 10.80 -1.65
CA ILE A 93 6.76 10.39 -3.06
C ILE A 93 7.67 9.18 -3.31
N PHE A 94 8.91 9.23 -2.83
CA PHE A 94 9.86 8.12 -2.96
C PHE A 94 9.36 6.85 -2.26
N ALA A 95 8.82 6.98 -1.05
CA ALA A 95 8.22 5.85 -0.33
C ALA A 95 7.05 5.25 -1.13
N LEU A 96 6.17 6.09 -1.69
CA LEU A 96 5.05 5.62 -2.49
C LEU A 96 5.51 4.84 -3.73
N LEU A 97 6.47 5.38 -4.48
CA LEU A 97 7.04 4.72 -5.66
C LEU A 97 7.62 3.34 -5.30
N THR A 98 8.43 3.30 -4.23
CA THR A 98 9.10 2.06 -3.81
C THR A 98 8.13 1.00 -3.30
N ILE A 99 7.15 1.36 -2.48
CA ILE A 99 6.23 0.36 -1.89
C ILE A 99 5.30 -0.24 -2.94
N ILE A 100 4.76 0.57 -3.86
CA ILE A 100 3.90 0.06 -4.92
C ILE A 100 4.71 -0.84 -5.86
N PHE A 101 5.94 -0.43 -6.21
CA PHE A 101 6.81 -1.26 -7.04
C PHE A 101 7.11 -2.63 -6.40
N ILE A 102 7.50 -2.64 -5.13
CA ILE A 102 7.83 -3.88 -4.41
C ILE A 102 6.59 -4.79 -4.33
N TYR A 103 5.43 -4.22 -4.02
CA TYR A 103 4.20 -5.00 -3.91
C TYR A 103 3.79 -5.60 -5.26
N ASP A 104 3.73 -4.78 -6.32
CA ASP A 104 3.35 -5.25 -7.65
C ASP A 104 4.35 -6.27 -8.20
N LEU A 105 5.66 -6.04 -7.99
CA LEU A 105 6.70 -6.98 -8.41
C LEU A 105 6.55 -8.32 -7.67
N SER A 106 6.30 -8.29 -6.37
CA SER A 106 6.12 -9.51 -5.56
C SER A 106 4.90 -10.30 -6.01
N LEU A 107 3.79 -9.65 -6.29
CA LEU A 107 2.60 -10.31 -6.84
C LEU A 107 2.83 -10.85 -8.25
N PHE A 108 3.54 -10.09 -9.09
CA PHE A 108 3.91 -10.56 -10.43
C PHE A 108 4.75 -11.83 -10.35
N LEU A 109 5.80 -11.84 -9.53
CA LEU A 109 6.64 -13.01 -9.32
C LEU A 109 5.85 -14.20 -8.77
N TYR A 110 4.95 -13.96 -7.81
CA TYR A 110 4.09 -15.00 -7.28
C TYR A 110 3.22 -15.64 -8.37
N VAL A 111 2.56 -14.83 -9.20
CA VAL A 111 1.71 -15.33 -10.29
C VAL A 111 2.52 -16.12 -11.33
N VAL A 112 3.70 -15.64 -11.69
CA VAL A 112 4.57 -16.32 -12.67
C VAL A 112 5.09 -17.65 -12.10
N ILE A 113 5.52 -17.69 -10.84
CA ILE A 113 6.15 -18.87 -10.25
C ILE A 113 5.10 -19.93 -9.87
N VAL A 114 4.01 -19.51 -9.21
CA VAL A 114 3.02 -20.42 -8.65
C VAL A 114 1.99 -20.86 -9.69
N ASN A 115 1.46 -19.90 -10.45
CA ASN A 115 0.36 -20.17 -11.39
C ASN A 115 0.84 -20.53 -12.79
N LYS A 116 2.15 -20.42 -13.07
CA LYS A 116 2.75 -20.69 -14.39
C LYS A 116 2.07 -19.96 -15.57
N TYR A 117 1.36 -18.86 -15.29
CA TYR A 117 0.75 -18.05 -16.32
C TYR A 117 1.79 -17.14 -16.97
N LEU A 118 1.77 -17.07 -18.30
CA LEU A 118 2.51 -16.06 -19.06
C LEU A 118 1.91 -14.68 -18.83
N TYR A 119 2.28 -14.04 -17.73
CA TYR A 119 1.89 -12.68 -17.46
C TYR A 119 2.77 -11.74 -18.29
N SER A 120 2.20 -10.96 -19.19
CA SER A 120 3.00 -10.06 -20.03
C SER A 120 3.53 -8.88 -19.20
N ILE A 121 4.78 -8.50 -19.47
CA ILE A 121 5.43 -7.34 -18.83
C ILE A 121 4.60 -6.07 -19.06
N ASN A 122 3.91 -5.94 -20.18
CA ASN A 122 3.05 -4.80 -20.47
C ASN A 122 1.89 -4.67 -19.48
N ILE A 123 1.31 -5.78 -19.02
CA ILE A 123 0.24 -5.78 -18.01
C ILE A 123 0.81 -5.30 -16.67
N PHE A 124 2.00 -5.75 -16.30
CA PHE A 124 2.68 -5.30 -15.09
C PHE A 124 2.93 -3.78 -15.11
N ILE A 125 3.49 -3.25 -16.20
CA ILE A 125 3.79 -1.82 -16.33
C ILE A 125 2.51 -0.98 -16.26
N ASN A 126 1.46 -1.38 -16.98
CA ASN A 126 0.19 -0.66 -16.97
C ASN A 126 -0.46 -0.65 -15.57
N LYS A 127 -0.41 -1.79 -14.87
CA LYS A 127 -0.89 -1.91 -13.50
C LYS A 127 -0.13 -1.00 -12.55
N TYR A 128 1.18 -1.00 -12.62
CA TYR A 128 2.05 -0.16 -11.79
C TYR A 128 1.78 1.33 -12.00
N ILE A 129 1.72 1.80 -13.25
CA ILE A 129 1.46 3.21 -13.56
C ILE A 129 0.08 3.65 -13.06
N SER A 130 -0.97 2.86 -13.34
CA SER A 130 -2.33 3.18 -12.90
C SER A 130 -2.45 3.22 -11.37
N SER A 131 -1.85 2.26 -10.70
CA SER A 131 -1.79 2.20 -9.24
C SER A 131 -1.08 3.42 -8.65
N LEU A 132 0.05 3.84 -9.24
CA LEU A 132 0.78 5.03 -8.80
C LEU A 132 -0.08 6.31 -8.86
N ILE A 133 -0.77 6.56 -9.97
CA ILE A 133 -1.56 7.77 -10.16
C ILE A 133 -2.66 7.86 -9.10
N ILE A 134 -3.41 6.77 -8.90
CA ILE A 134 -4.54 6.75 -7.95
C ILE A 134 -4.04 6.92 -6.51
N ASN A 135 -2.99 6.18 -6.14
CA ASN A 135 -2.46 6.22 -4.78
C ASN A 135 -1.74 7.54 -4.47
N PHE A 136 -1.19 8.21 -5.48
CA PHE A 136 -0.64 9.55 -5.33
C PHE A 136 -1.72 10.56 -4.97
N ILE A 137 -2.87 10.54 -5.67
CA ILE A 137 -4.03 11.38 -5.35
C ILE A 137 -4.52 11.08 -3.92
N TYR A 138 -4.64 9.80 -3.56
CA TYR A 138 -5.06 9.37 -2.24
C TYR A 138 -4.14 9.93 -1.14
N ILE A 139 -2.82 9.81 -1.26
CA ILE A 139 -1.86 10.33 -0.28
C ILE A 139 -1.92 11.85 -0.19
N ILE A 140 -2.03 12.56 -1.30
CA ILE A 140 -2.13 14.03 -1.27
C ILE A 140 -3.35 14.47 -0.46
N ILE A 141 -4.51 13.86 -0.67
CA ILE A 141 -5.73 14.21 0.06
C ILE A 141 -5.54 14.03 1.58
N PHE A 142 -4.92 12.94 2.01
CA PHE A 142 -4.72 12.66 3.43
C PHE A 142 -3.55 13.42 4.07
N CYS A 143 -2.44 13.59 3.35
CA CYS A 143 -1.27 14.27 3.88
C CYS A 143 -1.42 15.79 3.92
N ARG A 144 -2.17 16.38 2.97
CA ARG A 144 -2.39 17.83 2.91
C ARG A 144 -2.96 18.41 4.21
N LYS A 145 -3.91 17.73 4.85
CA LYS A 145 -4.51 18.17 6.13
C LYS A 145 -3.53 18.24 7.29
N LYS A 146 -2.44 17.50 7.27
CA LYS A 146 -1.52 17.37 8.41
C LYS A 146 -0.25 18.20 8.27
N TYR A 147 0.21 18.43 7.03
CA TYR A 147 1.42 19.20 6.75
C TYR A 147 1.20 20.70 6.79
N TYR A 148 0.04 21.20 6.34
CA TYR A 148 -0.26 22.66 6.35
C TYR A 148 -0.61 23.25 7.72
N LYS A 149 -0.79 22.42 8.76
CA LYS A 149 -1.03 22.91 10.14
C LYS A 149 0.25 23.09 10.97
N LYS A 150 1.43 22.88 10.41
CA LYS A 150 2.71 22.97 11.13
C LYS A 150 3.62 24.10 10.62
N TYR A 151 3.15 24.91 9.69
CA TYR A 151 3.80 26.15 9.25
C TYR A 151 2.71 27.26 9.28
#